data_8498ea3d4a8d3752cd2e87e98f4f8a2b
#
_entry.id   8498ea3d4a8d3752cd2e87e98f4f8a2b
#
_cell.length_a   1.000
_cell.length_b   1.000
_cell.length_c   1.000
_cell.angle_alpha   90.00
_cell.angle_beta   90.00
_cell.angle_gamma   90.00
#
_symmetry.space_group_name_H-M   'P 1'
#
loop_
_entity.id
_entity.type
_entity.pdbx_description
1 polymer ?
#
loop_
_entity_poly.entity_id
_entity_poly.type
_entity_poly.pdbx_seq_one_letter_code
_entity_poly.pdbx_strand_id
1 'polypeptide(L)'
;ISGVVTNINVHEGQRVKKGETLLALDKTTAEKDVATANQSLSAARVERDILRRLAVGGNTDDIINNADLPDEVKAMLRQFASSQTALSAARQQAVNGMISNYQQQLQFNQQAKNQLETNAQNLKNRKAEIEKRLPNANPVDKLRLQNELTSIDQRITSADSAVLGQNQQLLQSQSALTQAQNQSQTQNAETNSAFNNQIITTEKRIIELENNLVKAKQVLAQTTVTAPVDGTVLLLMVKTIGGVVNAGQQLAQIVPEKVPLYVDAALDNQDVGFVKPGQRVVVKVATYPFQRYGYLEGTVENISPDAIQDDKKGLIYKAKIKLNDDKSSKQNQLKLLPGMSISAEITTGQRRIIEFFLDPLMTKIDESLKVR
;
A
#
# COMPACT_ATOMS: atom_id res chain seq x y z
N ILE A 1 -17.77 5.18 15.11
CA ILE A 1 -17.21 4.45 16.27
C ILE A 1 -18.20 4.50 17.41
N SER A 2 -18.29 3.44 18.19
CA SER A 2 -18.96 3.42 19.49
C SER A 2 -17.91 3.62 20.57
N GLY A 3 -18.25 4.34 21.64
CA GLY A 3 -17.32 4.59 22.74
C GLY A 3 -17.97 5.26 23.95
N VAL A 4 -17.22 5.31 25.03
CA VAL A 4 -17.62 6.00 26.27
C VAL A 4 -17.11 7.44 26.18
N VAL A 5 -17.96 8.42 26.49
CA VAL A 5 -17.59 9.83 26.50
C VAL A 5 -16.74 10.14 27.74
N THR A 6 -15.52 10.60 27.53
CA THR A 6 -14.59 10.98 28.59
C THR A 6 -14.60 12.47 28.88
N ASN A 7 -14.85 13.30 27.87
CA ASN A 7 -14.89 14.74 28.04
C ASN A 7 -15.85 15.40 27.04
N ILE A 8 -16.48 16.50 27.45
CA ILE A 8 -17.34 17.35 26.63
C ILE A 8 -16.78 18.76 26.73
N ASN A 9 -16.27 19.33 25.65
CA ASN A 9 -15.55 20.60 25.64
C ASN A 9 -16.39 21.80 25.21
N VAL A 10 -17.64 21.56 24.81
CA VAL A 10 -18.52 22.59 24.28
C VAL A 10 -19.91 22.53 24.90
N HIS A 11 -20.65 23.64 24.85
CA HIS A 11 -22.03 23.75 25.29
C HIS A 11 -22.91 24.34 24.20
N GLU A 12 -24.23 24.17 24.32
CA GLU A 12 -25.21 24.73 23.39
C GLU A 12 -25.08 26.26 23.35
N GLY A 13 -25.12 26.85 22.16
CA GLY A 13 -24.92 28.27 21.92
C GLY A 13 -23.46 28.73 21.80
N GLN A 14 -22.50 27.85 22.02
CA GLN A 14 -21.08 28.17 21.89
C GLN A 14 -20.65 28.28 20.42
N ARG A 15 -19.83 29.28 20.11
CA ARG A 15 -19.13 29.36 18.82
C ARG A 15 -17.93 28.43 18.81
N VAL A 16 -17.80 27.71 17.70
CA VAL A 16 -16.69 26.77 17.48
C VAL A 16 -16.04 27.02 16.11
N LYS A 17 -14.74 26.78 16.05
CA LYS A 17 -13.97 26.82 14.80
C LYS A 17 -13.85 25.43 14.23
N LYS A 18 -13.67 25.37 12.91
CA LYS A 18 -13.35 24.12 12.23
C LYS A 18 -12.13 23.44 12.85
N GLY A 19 -12.27 22.16 13.20
CA GLY A 19 -11.22 21.37 13.86
C GLY A 19 -11.19 21.50 15.39
N GLU A 20 -12.00 22.36 15.99
CA GLU A 20 -12.12 22.47 17.46
C GLU A 20 -12.78 21.23 18.03
N THR A 21 -12.22 20.70 19.13
CA THR A 21 -12.70 19.46 19.76
C THR A 21 -14.03 19.72 20.49
N LEU A 22 -15.06 19.02 20.07
CA LEU A 22 -16.40 19.08 20.69
C LEU A 22 -16.50 18.14 21.88
N LEU A 23 -16.10 16.89 21.69
CA LEU A 23 -16.09 15.87 22.74
C LEU A 23 -14.98 14.85 22.47
N ALA A 24 -14.57 14.15 23.52
CA ALA A 24 -13.59 13.08 23.44
C ALA A 24 -14.21 11.76 23.93
N LEU A 25 -13.92 10.68 23.24
CA LEU A 25 -14.23 9.32 23.64
C LEU A 25 -13.02 8.68 24.31
N ASP A 26 -13.23 7.57 25.02
CA ASP A 26 -12.14 6.78 25.56
C ASP A 26 -11.26 6.25 24.44
N LYS A 27 -9.99 6.63 24.48
CA LYS A 27 -8.97 6.32 23.48
C LYS A 27 -8.03 5.19 23.88
N THR A 28 -8.17 4.68 25.11
CA THR A 28 -7.23 3.71 25.70
C THR A 28 -7.05 2.47 24.82
N THR A 29 -8.13 1.90 24.32
CA THR A 29 -8.07 0.72 23.43
C THR A 29 -7.47 1.09 22.07
N ALA A 30 -7.90 2.20 21.48
CA ALA A 30 -7.40 2.64 20.18
C ALA A 30 -5.90 3.01 20.22
N GLU A 31 -5.41 3.61 21.32
CA GLU A 31 -3.97 3.87 21.52
C GLU A 31 -3.16 2.56 21.61
N LYS A 32 -3.68 1.57 22.34
CA LYS A 32 -3.06 0.23 22.41
C LYS A 32 -3.04 -0.47 21.06
N ASP A 33 -4.11 -0.38 20.27
CA ASP A 33 -4.19 -0.95 18.95
C ASP A 33 -3.15 -0.33 18.01
N VAL A 34 -2.99 1.00 18.05
CA VAL A 34 -1.94 1.71 17.28
C VAL A 34 -0.55 1.27 17.72
N ALA A 35 -0.30 1.17 19.04
CA ALA A 35 0.99 0.74 19.57
C ALA A 35 1.33 -0.70 19.12
N THR A 36 0.37 -1.62 19.22
CA THR A 36 0.52 -3.02 18.80
C THR A 36 0.77 -3.12 17.29
N ALA A 37 0.00 -2.37 16.48
CA ALA A 37 0.19 -2.34 15.03
C ALA A 37 1.57 -1.78 14.65
N ASN A 38 2.04 -0.72 15.30
CA ASN A 38 3.38 -0.17 15.10
C ASN A 38 4.48 -1.19 15.45
N GLN A 39 4.35 -1.85 16.60
CA GLN A 39 5.30 -2.87 17.05
C GLN A 39 5.39 -4.03 16.07
N SER A 40 4.24 -4.54 15.61
CA SER A 40 4.17 -5.64 14.64
C SER A 40 4.80 -5.25 13.31
N LEU A 41 4.55 -4.02 12.84
CA LEU A 41 5.13 -3.50 11.61
C LEU A 41 6.66 -3.35 11.74
N SER A 42 7.13 -2.79 12.84
CA SER A 42 8.57 -2.65 13.11
C SER A 42 9.27 -4.01 13.18
N ALA A 43 8.68 -5.00 13.83
CA ALA A 43 9.21 -6.36 13.90
C ALA A 43 9.32 -7.00 12.50
N ALA A 44 8.28 -6.88 11.67
CA ALA A 44 8.30 -7.43 10.31
C ALA A 44 9.33 -6.74 9.41
N ARG A 45 9.55 -5.44 9.58
CA ARG A 45 10.60 -4.72 8.85
C ARG A 45 12.00 -5.19 9.26
N VAL A 46 12.23 -5.38 10.55
CA VAL A 46 13.52 -5.94 11.06
C VAL A 46 13.72 -7.38 10.57
N GLU A 47 12.68 -8.21 10.57
CA GLU A 47 12.72 -9.57 10.01
C GLU A 47 13.15 -9.57 8.53
N ARG A 48 12.57 -8.71 7.71
CA ARG A 48 12.96 -8.53 6.31
C ARG A 48 14.43 -8.13 6.17
N ASP A 49 14.87 -7.18 6.98
CA ASP A 49 16.25 -6.66 6.92
C ASP A 49 17.27 -7.71 7.38
N ILE A 50 16.90 -8.55 8.37
CA ILE A 50 17.65 -9.76 8.75
C ILE A 50 17.80 -10.71 7.55
N LEU A 51 16.69 -11.07 6.90
CA LEU A 51 16.69 -11.97 5.74
C LEU A 51 17.56 -11.42 4.60
N ARG A 52 17.46 -10.13 4.30
CA ARG A 52 18.30 -9.47 3.30
C ARG A 52 19.79 -9.54 3.66
N ARG A 53 20.12 -9.35 4.92
CA ARG A 53 21.52 -9.42 5.40
C ARG A 53 22.05 -10.85 5.35
N LEU A 54 21.24 -11.83 5.73
CA LEU A 54 21.59 -13.26 5.69
C LEU A 54 21.77 -13.76 4.24
N ALA A 55 20.98 -13.28 3.30
CA ALA A 55 21.11 -13.63 1.88
C ALA A 55 22.49 -13.27 1.30
N VAL A 56 23.18 -12.27 1.88
CA VAL A 56 24.53 -11.86 1.50
C VAL A 56 25.61 -12.31 2.51
N GLY A 57 25.25 -13.16 3.47
CA GLY A 57 26.19 -13.71 4.47
C GLY A 57 26.66 -12.69 5.53
N GLY A 58 25.89 -11.61 5.77
CA GLY A 58 26.26 -10.57 6.73
C GLY A 58 25.77 -10.84 8.16
N ASN A 59 26.39 -10.16 9.15
CA ASN A 59 25.97 -10.17 10.55
C ASN A 59 24.66 -9.37 10.73
N THR A 60 23.77 -9.86 11.57
CA THR A 60 22.44 -9.30 11.83
C THR A 60 22.32 -8.60 13.19
N ASP A 61 23.33 -8.68 14.05
CA ASP A 61 23.27 -8.16 15.42
C ASP A 61 23.02 -6.65 15.48
N ASP A 62 23.65 -5.89 14.59
CA ASP A 62 23.48 -4.44 14.49
C ASP A 62 22.05 -4.06 14.17
N ILE A 63 21.41 -4.81 13.27
CA ILE A 63 20.01 -4.55 12.85
C ILE A 63 19.08 -4.78 14.04
N ILE A 64 19.27 -5.85 14.80
CA ILE A 64 18.41 -6.22 15.92
C ILE A 64 18.64 -5.29 17.10
N ASN A 65 19.89 -4.94 17.41
CA ASN A 65 20.23 -4.11 18.57
C ASN A 65 19.73 -2.67 18.40
N ASN A 66 19.83 -2.11 17.20
CA ASN A 66 19.40 -0.75 16.89
C ASN A 66 17.88 -0.62 16.63
N ALA A 67 17.14 -1.74 16.58
CA ALA A 67 15.70 -1.71 16.38
C ALA A 67 14.99 -1.18 17.62
N ASP A 68 14.01 -0.29 17.44
CA ASP A 68 13.12 0.19 18.49
C ASP A 68 12.01 -0.84 18.72
N LEU A 69 12.36 -1.91 19.43
CA LEU A 69 11.50 -3.06 19.74
C LEU A 69 11.71 -3.52 21.20
N PRO A 70 10.69 -4.10 21.84
CA PRO A 70 10.82 -4.74 23.13
C PRO A 70 11.88 -5.85 23.14
N ASP A 71 12.53 -6.05 24.28
CA ASP A 71 13.63 -7.04 24.41
C ASP A 71 13.17 -8.48 24.09
N GLU A 72 11.92 -8.82 24.40
CA GLU A 72 11.32 -10.11 24.08
C GLU A 72 11.25 -10.34 22.56
N VAL A 73 10.84 -9.32 21.81
CA VAL A 73 10.78 -9.38 20.33
C VAL A 73 12.20 -9.45 19.74
N LYS A 74 13.14 -8.68 20.29
CA LYS A 74 14.55 -8.76 19.89
C LYS A 74 15.12 -10.15 20.13
N ALA A 75 14.77 -10.79 21.26
CA ALA A 75 15.19 -12.15 21.55
C ALA A 75 14.65 -13.17 20.54
N MET A 76 13.37 -13.07 20.16
CA MET A 76 12.77 -13.91 19.11
C MET A 76 13.47 -13.71 17.76
N LEU A 77 13.77 -12.47 17.38
CA LEU A 77 14.46 -12.17 16.12
C LEU A 77 15.92 -12.68 16.13
N ARG A 78 16.62 -12.62 17.27
CA ARG A 78 17.95 -13.24 17.41
C ARG A 78 17.87 -14.75 17.24
N GLN A 79 16.90 -15.40 17.87
CA GLN A 79 16.70 -16.84 17.72
C GLN A 79 16.38 -17.22 16.26
N PHE A 80 15.52 -16.45 15.60
CA PHE A 80 15.24 -16.62 14.18
C PHE A 80 16.51 -16.49 13.34
N ALA A 81 17.28 -15.41 13.49
CA ALA A 81 18.50 -15.16 12.75
C ALA A 81 19.53 -16.29 12.98
N SER A 82 19.74 -16.69 14.23
CA SER A 82 20.67 -17.77 14.59
C SER A 82 20.27 -19.12 13.99
N SER A 83 18.99 -19.46 13.98
CA SER A 83 18.50 -20.70 13.38
C SER A 83 18.69 -20.73 11.86
N GLN A 84 18.43 -19.62 11.17
CA GLN A 84 18.67 -19.50 9.73
C GLN A 84 20.15 -19.57 9.39
N THR A 85 21.01 -18.91 10.16
CA THR A 85 22.48 -18.96 10.01
C THR A 85 22.99 -20.39 10.24
N ALA A 86 22.56 -21.07 11.30
CA ALA A 86 22.96 -22.44 11.62
C ALA A 86 22.55 -23.41 10.50
N LEU A 87 21.34 -23.29 9.97
CA LEU A 87 20.85 -24.14 8.87
C LEU A 87 21.68 -23.93 7.60
N SER A 88 21.96 -22.69 7.24
CA SER A 88 22.80 -22.35 6.07
C SER A 88 24.21 -22.87 6.24
N ALA A 89 24.83 -22.67 7.42
CA ALA A 89 26.18 -23.13 7.73
C ALA A 89 26.28 -24.67 7.70
N ALA A 90 25.30 -25.38 8.27
CA ALA A 90 25.29 -26.86 8.26
C ALA A 90 25.22 -27.42 6.82
N ARG A 91 24.39 -26.83 5.96
CA ARG A 91 24.31 -27.21 4.54
C ARG A 91 25.64 -26.98 3.83
N GLN A 92 26.26 -25.80 4.01
CA GLN A 92 27.52 -25.46 3.39
C GLN A 92 28.64 -26.37 3.87
N GLN A 93 28.69 -26.68 5.17
CA GLN A 93 29.67 -27.59 5.75
C GLN A 93 29.58 -29.02 5.19
N ALA A 94 28.35 -29.54 5.03
CA ALA A 94 28.15 -30.86 4.44
C ALA A 94 28.68 -30.94 3.01
N VAL A 95 28.37 -29.93 2.18
CA VAL A 95 28.87 -29.88 0.79
C VAL A 95 30.36 -29.68 0.71
N ASN A 96 30.96 -28.81 1.53
CA ASN A 96 32.38 -28.61 1.59
C ASN A 96 33.12 -29.89 2.04
N GLY A 97 32.52 -30.64 2.97
CA GLY A 97 33.05 -31.96 3.38
C GLY A 97 33.08 -32.97 2.25
N MET A 98 32.03 -33.05 1.42
CA MET A 98 31.98 -33.92 0.24
C MET A 98 33.09 -33.51 -0.77
N ILE A 99 33.20 -32.23 -1.09
CA ILE A 99 34.19 -31.71 -2.03
C ILE A 99 35.61 -32.05 -1.53
N SER A 100 35.91 -31.82 -0.25
CA SER A 100 37.19 -32.14 0.35
C SER A 100 37.54 -33.63 0.24
N ASN A 101 36.57 -34.51 0.53
CA ASN A 101 36.74 -35.94 0.40
C ASN A 101 37.05 -36.38 -1.06
N TYR A 102 36.34 -35.85 -2.02
CA TYR A 102 36.61 -36.14 -3.44
C TYR A 102 37.96 -35.57 -3.90
N GLN A 103 38.38 -34.41 -3.42
CA GLN A 103 39.69 -33.85 -3.71
C GLN A 103 40.83 -34.74 -3.16
N GLN A 104 40.67 -35.25 -1.94
CA GLN A 104 41.64 -36.18 -1.34
C GLN A 104 41.73 -37.49 -2.12
N GLN A 105 40.58 -38.05 -2.53
CA GLN A 105 40.51 -39.26 -3.35
C GLN A 105 41.15 -39.06 -4.72
N LEU A 106 40.92 -37.91 -5.35
CA LEU A 106 41.54 -37.55 -6.64
C LEU A 106 43.07 -37.46 -6.47
N GLN A 107 43.55 -36.82 -5.43
CA GLN A 107 44.99 -36.70 -5.16
C GLN A 107 45.64 -38.07 -4.91
N PHE A 108 44.98 -38.96 -4.14
CA PHE A 108 45.44 -40.32 -3.88
C PHE A 108 45.55 -41.12 -5.19
N ASN A 109 44.47 -41.06 -6.05
CA ASN A 109 44.45 -41.78 -7.32
C ASN A 109 45.51 -41.24 -8.28
N GLN A 110 45.81 -39.93 -8.25
CA GLN A 110 46.88 -39.33 -9.07
C GLN A 110 48.25 -39.80 -8.64
N GLN A 111 48.52 -39.91 -7.32
CA GLN A 111 49.77 -40.42 -6.79
C GLN A 111 49.96 -41.89 -7.14
N ALA A 112 48.92 -42.70 -6.98
CA ALA A 112 48.95 -44.13 -7.35
C ALA A 112 49.27 -44.32 -8.86
N LYS A 113 48.61 -43.52 -9.72
CA LYS A 113 48.90 -43.52 -11.16
C LYS A 113 50.36 -43.23 -11.45
N ASN A 114 50.92 -42.15 -10.86
CA ASN A 114 52.31 -41.70 -11.07
C ASN A 114 53.31 -42.81 -10.66
N GLN A 115 53.03 -43.53 -9.54
CA GLN A 115 53.84 -44.66 -9.11
C GLN A 115 53.82 -45.82 -10.11
N LEU A 116 52.63 -46.19 -10.64
CA LEU A 116 52.45 -47.24 -11.63
C LEU A 116 53.14 -46.89 -12.95
N GLU A 117 53.01 -45.65 -13.42
CA GLU A 117 53.71 -45.17 -14.59
C GLU A 117 55.24 -45.19 -14.47
N THR A 118 55.75 -44.80 -13.29
CA THR A 118 57.19 -44.87 -13.00
C THR A 118 57.67 -46.31 -13.04
N ASN A 119 56.92 -47.26 -12.43
CA ASN A 119 57.25 -48.67 -12.42
C ASN A 119 57.21 -49.24 -13.86
N ALA A 120 56.19 -48.93 -14.63
CA ALA A 120 56.11 -49.37 -16.05
C ALA A 120 57.28 -48.83 -16.87
N GLN A 121 57.65 -47.55 -16.69
CA GLN A 121 58.83 -46.98 -17.38
C GLN A 121 60.14 -47.64 -16.98
N ASN A 122 60.35 -47.96 -15.69
CA ASN A 122 61.54 -48.68 -15.23
C ASN A 122 61.66 -50.09 -15.87
N LEU A 123 60.54 -50.81 -16.00
CA LEU A 123 60.50 -52.09 -16.71
C LEU A 123 60.83 -51.95 -18.19
N LYS A 124 60.32 -50.92 -18.88
CA LYS A 124 60.61 -50.61 -20.29
C LYS A 124 62.12 -50.28 -20.45
N ASN A 125 62.70 -49.51 -19.56
CA ASN A 125 64.12 -49.18 -19.58
C ASN A 125 64.99 -50.44 -19.39
N ARG A 126 64.66 -51.33 -18.46
CA ARG A 126 65.34 -52.62 -18.23
C ARG A 126 65.24 -53.52 -19.49
N LYS A 127 64.06 -53.59 -20.13
CA LYS A 127 63.88 -54.32 -21.37
C LYS A 127 64.87 -53.81 -22.44
N ALA A 128 64.95 -52.51 -22.66
CA ALA A 128 65.80 -51.86 -23.67
C ALA A 128 67.33 -52.17 -23.32
N GLU A 129 67.71 -52.22 -22.04
CA GLU A 129 69.08 -52.58 -21.65
C GLU A 129 69.43 -54.06 -22.00
N ILE A 130 68.53 -55.00 -21.76
CA ILE A 130 68.68 -56.39 -22.10
C ILE A 130 68.72 -56.59 -23.62
N GLU A 131 67.87 -55.91 -24.36
CA GLU A 131 67.84 -55.93 -25.85
C GLU A 131 69.19 -55.45 -26.44
N LYS A 132 69.81 -54.45 -25.88
CA LYS A 132 71.17 -53.98 -26.28
C LYS A 132 72.24 -55.03 -26.01
N ARG A 133 72.13 -55.86 -24.94
CA ARG A 133 73.11 -56.88 -24.58
C ARG A 133 72.90 -58.19 -25.34
N LEU A 134 71.72 -58.48 -25.82
CA LEU A 134 71.37 -59.72 -26.47
C LEU A 134 72.18 -60.05 -27.73
N PRO A 135 72.51 -59.15 -28.65
CA PRO A 135 73.33 -59.46 -29.86
C PRO A 135 74.71 -59.98 -29.58
N ASN A 136 75.34 -59.49 -28.48
CA ASN A 136 76.74 -59.74 -28.14
C ASN A 136 76.87 -60.84 -27.08
N ALA A 137 75.82 -61.56 -26.70
CA ALA A 137 75.84 -62.63 -25.70
C ALA A 137 76.17 -64.01 -26.28
N ASN A 138 76.82 -64.85 -25.49
CA ASN A 138 77.11 -66.24 -25.85
C ASN A 138 75.81 -67.09 -25.89
N PRO A 139 75.78 -68.28 -26.50
CA PRO A 139 74.52 -69.03 -26.69
C PRO A 139 73.74 -69.35 -25.40
N VAL A 140 74.40 -69.60 -24.29
CA VAL A 140 73.81 -69.89 -22.97
C VAL A 140 73.16 -68.64 -22.38
N ASP A 141 73.95 -67.54 -22.37
CA ASP A 141 73.45 -66.24 -21.90
C ASP A 141 72.31 -65.68 -22.80
N LYS A 142 72.37 -65.95 -24.10
CA LYS A 142 71.28 -65.55 -25.01
C LYS A 142 69.92 -66.16 -24.67
N LEU A 143 69.89 -67.48 -24.39
CA LEU A 143 68.70 -68.17 -23.93
C LEU A 143 68.20 -67.59 -22.60
N ARG A 144 69.04 -67.31 -21.66
CA ARG A 144 68.74 -66.70 -20.37
C ARG A 144 68.11 -65.30 -20.54
N LEU A 145 68.75 -64.46 -21.37
CA LEU A 145 68.33 -63.11 -21.67
C LEU A 145 66.95 -63.10 -22.39
N GLN A 146 66.71 -64.09 -23.29
CA GLN A 146 65.44 -64.25 -23.94
C GLN A 146 64.27 -64.61 -22.95
N ASN A 147 64.56 -65.51 -21.99
CA ASN A 147 63.58 -65.85 -20.96
C ASN A 147 63.31 -64.64 -20.02
N GLU A 148 64.35 -63.83 -19.69
CA GLU A 148 64.21 -62.59 -18.94
C GLU A 148 63.39 -61.55 -19.68
N LEU A 149 63.60 -61.40 -21.00
CA LEU A 149 62.78 -60.52 -21.86
C LEU A 149 61.30 -60.92 -21.87
N THR A 150 61.01 -62.20 -22.03
CA THR A 150 59.62 -62.72 -21.99
C THR A 150 58.94 -62.41 -20.65
N SER A 151 59.70 -62.61 -19.53
CA SER A 151 59.19 -62.25 -18.21
C SER A 151 58.95 -60.77 -18.04
N ILE A 152 59.86 -59.93 -18.52
CA ILE A 152 59.71 -58.45 -18.50
C ILE A 152 58.52 -57.99 -19.34
N ASP A 153 58.33 -58.55 -20.54
CA ASP A 153 57.17 -58.23 -21.41
C ASP A 153 55.85 -58.52 -20.73
N GLN A 154 55.75 -59.71 -20.06
CA GLN A 154 54.56 -60.02 -19.27
C GLN A 154 54.30 -59.00 -18.16
N ARG A 155 55.39 -58.58 -17.48
CA ARG A 155 55.29 -57.58 -16.38
C ARG A 155 54.96 -56.20 -16.93
N ILE A 156 55.47 -55.76 -18.07
CA ILE A 156 55.13 -54.52 -18.74
C ILE A 156 53.63 -54.53 -19.12
N THR A 157 53.15 -55.61 -19.70
CA THR A 157 51.71 -55.75 -20.05
C THR A 157 50.80 -55.61 -18.80
N SER A 158 51.20 -56.27 -17.72
CA SER A 158 50.47 -56.17 -16.45
C SER A 158 50.53 -54.72 -15.84
N ALA A 159 51.70 -54.06 -15.93
CA ALA A 159 51.87 -52.68 -15.45
C ALA A 159 51.05 -51.67 -16.29
N ASP A 160 51.12 -51.80 -17.62
CA ASP A 160 50.34 -50.94 -18.53
C ASP A 160 48.80 -51.14 -18.31
N SER A 161 48.35 -52.37 -18.05
CA SER A 161 46.97 -52.65 -17.71
C SER A 161 46.56 -52.03 -16.35
N ALA A 162 47.48 -52.04 -15.35
CA ALA A 162 47.24 -51.40 -14.05
C ALA A 162 47.18 -49.84 -14.20
N VAL A 163 48.00 -49.26 -15.02
CA VAL A 163 47.95 -47.82 -15.37
C VAL A 163 46.63 -47.45 -16.01
N LEU A 164 46.15 -48.28 -16.94
CA LEU A 164 44.85 -48.07 -17.60
C LEU A 164 43.69 -48.14 -16.59
N GLY A 165 43.67 -49.11 -15.70
CA GLY A 165 42.69 -49.24 -14.63
C GLY A 165 42.70 -48.02 -13.68
N GLN A 166 43.92 -47.54 -13.31
CA GLN A 166 44.07 -46.35 -12.46
C GLN A 166 43.61 -45.08 -13.16
N ASN A 167 43.81 -44.95 -14.48
CA ASN A 167 43.26 -43.85 -15.28
C ASN A 167 41.73 -43.81 -15.25
N GLN A 168 41.08 -44.98 -15.32
CA GLN A 168 39.61 -45.03 -15.22
C GLN A 168 39.13 -44.60 -13.81
N GLN A 169 39.80 -44.99 -12.76
CA GLN A 169 39.48 -44.54 -11.39
C GLN A 169 39.71 -43.03 -11.22
N LEU A 170 40.74 -42.46 -11.84
CA LEU A 170 41.04 -41.02 -11.83
C LEU A 170 39.89 -40.24 -12.52
N LEU A 171 39.44 -40.68 -13.71
CA LEU A 171 38.33 -40.06 -14.43
C LEU A 171 37.02 -40.13 -13.62
N GLN A 172 36.75 -41.26 -12.95
CA GLN A 172 35.60 -41.39 -12.08
C GLN A 172 35.64 -40.40 -10.89
N SER A 173 36.82 -40.30 -10.24
CA SER A 173 37.01 -39.35 -9.13
C SER A 173 36.88 -37.90 -9.57
N GLN A 174 37.35 -37.56 -10.75
CA GLN A 174 37.22 -36.23 -11.33
C GLN A 174 35.77 -35.89 -11.67
N SER A 175 35.03 -36.84 -12.24
CA SER A 175 33.58 -36.70 -12.47
C SER A 175 32.82 -36.50 -11.18
N ALA A 176 33.09 -37.26 -10.12
CA ALA A 176 32.45 -37.13 -8.83
C ALA A 176 32.75 -35.78 -8.17
N LEU A 177 34.00 -35.27 -8.27
CA LEU A 177 34.35 -33.93 -7.79
C LEU A 177 33.54 -32.83 -8.56
N THR A 178 33.49 -32.91 -9.89
CA THR A 178 32.72 -31.99 -10.71
C THR A 178 31.25 -31.99 -10.34
N GLN A 179 30.68 -33.18 -10.14
CA GLN A 179 29.28 -33.33 -9.72
C GLN A 179 29.02 -32.70 -8.33
N ALA A 180 29.93 -32.91 -7.36
CA ALA A 180 29.82 -32.30 -6.03
C ALA A 180 29.94 -30.77 -6.10
N GLN A 181 30.82 -30.23 -6.96
CA GLN A 181 30.94 -28.78 -7.19
C GLN A 181 29.64 -28.18 -7.81
N ASN A 182 29.06 -28.85 -8.81
CA ASN A 182 27.80 -28.43 -9.39
C ASN A 182 26.65 -28.47 -8.36
N GLN A 183 26.62 -29.52 -7.52
CA GLN A 183 25.67 -29.62 -6.44
C GLN A 183 25.81 -28.50 -5.43
N SER A 184 27.04 -28.06 -5.12
CA SER A 184 27.30 -26.89 -4.28
C SER A 184 26.71 -25.62 -4.86
N GLN A 185 26.90 -25.39 -6.15
CA GLN A 185 26.34 -24.20 -6.83
C GLN A 185 24.80 -24.23 -6.81
N THR A 186 24.20 -25.37 -7.10
CA THR A 186 22.73 -25.52 -7.05
C THR A 186 22.20 -25.27 -5.63
N GLN A 187 22.84 -25.82 -4.62
CA GLN A 187 22.45 -25.64 -3.21
C GLN A 187 22.52 -24.18 -2.77
N ASN A 188 23.56 -23.44 -3.22
CA ASN A 188 23.67 -22.01 -2.95
C ASN A 188 22.58 -21.22 -3.65
N ALA A 189 22.26 -21.55 -4.91
CA ALA A 189 21.17 -20.91 -5.65
C ALA A 189 19.79 -21.17 -5.01
N GLU A 190 19.53 -22.40 -4.56
CA GLU A 190 18.33 -22.77 -3.82
C GLU A 190 18.20 -22.01 -2.50
N THR A 191 19.29 -21.90 -1.74
CA THR A 191 19.34 -21.15 -0.47
C THR A 191 19.01 -19.68 -0.71
N ASN A 192 19.61 -19.06 -1.71
CA ASN A 192 19.32 -17.66 -2.08
C ASN A 192 17.88 -17.48 -2.55
N SER A 193 17.35 -18.42 -3.32
CA SER A 193 15.96 -18.42 -3.76
C SER A 193 15.00 -18.55 -2.57
N ALA A 194 15.31 -19.40 -1.58
CA ALA A 194 14.53 -19.54 -0.36
C ALA A 194 14.49 -18.22 0.44
N PHE A 195 15.63 -17.54 0.62
CA PHE A 195 15.68 -16.22 1.27
C PHE A 195 14.85 -15.18 0.50
N ASN A 196 14.97 -15.12 -0.82
CA ASN A 196 14.19 -14.20 -1.65
C ASN A 196 12.68 -14.44 -1.52
N ASN A 197 12.24 -15.69 -1.52
CA ASN A 197 10.84 -16.05 -1.32
C ASN A 197 10.33 -15.64 0.08
N GLN A 198 11.14 -15.81 1.11
CA GLN A 198 10.81 -15.35 2.46
C GLN A 198 10.74 -13.82 2.52
N ILE A 199 11.68 -13.10 1.89
CA ILE A 199 11.67 -11.64 1.79
C ILE A 199 10.37 -11.15 1.13
N ILE A 200 9.98 -11.74 -0.01
CA ILE A 200 8.75 -11.38 -0.72
C ILE A 200 7.51 -11.62 0.16
N THR A 201 7.48 -12.74 0.88
CA THR A 201 6.38 -13.06 1.82
C THR A 201 6.31 -12.05 2.96
N THR A 202 7.47 -11.70 3.54
CA THR A 202 7.56 -10.72 4.61
C THR A 202 7.18 -9.31 4.11
N GLU A 203 7.55 -8.95 2.88
CA GLU A 203 7.13 -7.66 2.28
C GLU A 203 5.61 -7.57 2.08
N LYS A 204 4.95 -8.64 1.62
CA LYS A 204 3.48 -8.69 1.57
C LYS A 204 2.87 -8.49 2.96
N ARG A 205 3.41 -9.15 3.97
CA ARG A 205 2.97 -8.98 5.36
C ARG A 205 3.19 -7.56 5.87
N ILE A 206 4.28 -6.89 5.50
CA ILE A 206 4.54 -5.48 5.83
C ILE A 206 3.44 -4.58 5.27
N ILE A 207 3.04 -4.76 4.00
CA ILE A 207 1.97 -3.99 3.37
C ILE A 207 0.63 -4.18 4.12
N GLU A 208 0.32 -5.40 4.52
CA GLU A 208 -0.88 -5.69 5.32
C GLU A 208 -0.84 -5.00 6.69
N LEU A 209 0.32 -5.04 7.37
CA LEU A 209 0.52 -4.39 8.67
C LEU A 209 0.48 -2.86 8.55
N GLU A 210 1.00 -2.27 7.47
CA GLU A 210 0.87 -0.84 7.19
C GLU A 210 -0.61 -0.42 7.02
N ASN A 211 -1.39 -1.20 6.29
CA ASN A 211 -2.83 -0.97 6.16
C ASN A 211 -3.56 -1.09 7.50
N ASN A 212 -3.18 -2.05 8.33
CA ASN A 212 -3.76 -2.22 9.67
C ASN A 212 -3.40 -1.04 10.58
N LEU A 213 -2.16 -0.54 10.51
CA LEU A 213 -1.74 0.65 11.24
C LEU A 213 -2.53 1.90 10.81
N VAL A 214 -2.75 2.07 9.51
CA VAL A 214 -3.58 3.19 8.98
C VAL A 214 -4.99 3.10 9.54
N LYS A 215 -5.61 1.92 9.53
CA LYS A 215 -6.94 1.69 10.11
C LYS A 215 -6.97 2.00 11.61
N ALA A 216 -5.99 1.51 12.38
CA ALA A 216 -5.91 1.77 13.82
C ALA A 216 -5.75 3.27 14.11
N LYS A 217 -4.91 4.00 13.36
CA LYS A 217 -4.76 5.45 13.46
C LYS A 217 -6.05 6.20 13.12
N GLN A 218 -6.80 5.74 12.11
CA GLN A 218 -8.09 6.34 11.77
C GLN A 218 -9.10 6.14 12.89
N VAL A 219 -9.15 4.95 13.49
CA VAL A 219 -10.00 4.66 14.66
C VAL A 219 -9.62 5.59 15.83
N LEU A 220 -8.33 5.73 16.12
CA LEU A 220 -7.85 6.65 17.16
C LEU A 220 -8.21 8.12 16.86
N ALA A 221 -8.07 8.58 15.63
CA ALA A 221 -8.45 9.94 15.25
C ALA A 221 -9.96 10.20 15.45
N GLN A 222 -10.79 9.18 15.22
CA GLN A 222 -12.25 9.29 15.41
C GLN A 222 -12.70 9.27 16.88
N THR A 223 -11.83 8.94 17.84
CA THR A 223 -12.15 9.09 19.27
C THR A 223 -12.23 10.55 19.72
N THR A 224 -11.69 11.47 18.93
CA THR A 224 -11.81 12.91 19.13
C THR A 224 -12.77 13.48 18.09
N VAL A 225 -13.95 13.89 18.54
CA VAL A 225 -14.97 14.47 17.65
C VAL A 225 -14.72 15.97 17.55
N THR A 226 -14.49 16.46 16.32
CA THR A 226 -14.18 17.87 16.04
C THR A 226 -15.27 18.53 15.21
N ALA A 227 -15.36 19.86 15.27
CA ALA A 227 -16.26 20.65 14.45
C ALA A 227 -15.85 20.58 12.95
N PRO A 228 -16.76 20.21 12.04
CA PRO A 228 -16.43 20.12 10.61
C PRO A 228 -16.33 21.49 9.92
N VAL A 229 -16.97 22.51 10.51
CA VAL A 229 -17.04 23.89 9.98
C VAL A 229 -17.04 24.91 11.12
N ASP A 230 -16.72 26.16 10.80
CA ASP A 230 -16.91 27.29 11.70
C ASP A 230 -18.41 27.53 11.90
N GLY A 231 -18.86 27.63 13.15
CA GLY A 231 -20.30 27.79 13.40
C GLY A 231 -20.66 27.90 14.88
N THR A 232 -21.93 27.80 15.17
CA THR A 232 -22.47 27.81 16.51
C THR A 232 -23.13 26.45 16.81
N VAL A 233 -22.83 25.85 17.96
CA VAL A 233 -23.47 24.61 18.41
C VAL A 233 -24.93 24.89 18.73
N LEU A 234 -25.83 24.36 17.91
CA LEU A 234 -27.28 24.53 18.10
C LEU A 234 -27.82 23.57 19.14
N LEU A 235 -27.40 22.32 19.06
CA LEU A 235 -27.89 21.25 19.92
C LEU A 235 -26.78 20.26 20.22
N LEU A 236 -26.71 19.83 21.49
CA LEU A 236 -25.78 18.80 21.96
C LEU A 236 -26.60 17.61 22.48
N MET A 237 -26.55 16.48 21.77
CA MET A 237 -27.33 15.29 22.12
C MET A 237 -26.71 14.50 23.28
N VAL A 238 -25.39 14.65 23.49
CA VAL A 238 -24.63 13.97 24.54
C VAL A 238 -24.31 14.97 25.63
N LYS A 239 -24.96 14.80 26.79
CA LYS A 239 -24.84 15.74 27.90
C LYS A 239 -24.13 15.17 29.16
N THR A 240 -23.81 13.87 29.11
CA THR A 240 -23.28 13.17 30.29
C THR A 240 -21.93 12.55 30.00
N ILE A 241 -20.93 12.87 30.79
CA ILE A 241 -19.64 12.17 30.81
C ILE A 241 -19.87 10.74 31.32
N GLY A 242 -19.24 9.75 30.76
CA GLY A 242 -19.48 8.32 31.00
C GLY A 242 -20.62 7.72 30.19
N GLY A 243 -21.36 8.53 29.44
CA GLY A 243 -22.38 8.05 28.52
C GLY A 243 -21.77 7.25 27.34
N VAL A 244 -22.51 6.26 26.85
CA VAL A 244 -22.11 5.46 25.68
C VAL A 244 -22.72 6.07 24.43
N VAL A 245 -21.90 6.28 23.41
CA VAL A 245 -22.34 6.70 22.08
C VAL A 245 -22.18 5.54 21.08
N ASN A 246 -23.09 5.43 20.14
CA ASN A 246 -23.08 4.39 19.12
C ASN A 246 -22.61 4.92 17.77
N ALA A 247 -22.11 4.04 16.90
CA ALA A 247 -21.77 4.39 15.53
C ALA A 247 -23.02 4.89 14.77
N GLY A 248 -22.86 6.03 14.07
CA GLY A 248 -23.97 6.68 13.34
C GLY A 248 -24.90 7.54 14.20
N GLN A 249 -24.69 7.61 15.52
CA GLN A 249 -25.46 8.47 16.39
C GLN A 249 -25.11 9.94 16.17
N GLN A 250 -26.11 10.81 16.07
CA GLN A 250 -25.92 12.25 16.03
C GLN A 250 -25.46 12.75 17.41
N LEU A 251 -24.33 13.43 17.47
CA LEU A 251 -23.70 13.89 18.72
C LEU A 251 -23.96 15.38 18.97
N ALA A 252 -23.84 16.18 17.92
CA ALA A 252 -24.08 17.62 17.95
C ALA A 252 -24.60 18.14 16.63
N GLN A 253 -25.30 19.26 16.65
CA GLN A 253 -25.73 20.00 15.48
C GLN A 253 -25.07 21.38 15.47
N ILE A 254 -24.33 21.70 14.40
CA ILE A 254 -23.62 22.97 14.25
C ILE A 254 -24.30 23.75 13.11
N VAL A 255 -24.63 25.02 13.38
CA VAL A 255 -25.08 25.97 12.37
C VAL A 255 -23.88 26.75 11.86
N PRO A 256 -23.49 26.59 10.58
CA PRO A 256 -22.34 27.31 10.02
C PRO A 256 -22.55 28.83 10.00
N GLU A 257 -21.48 29.60 10.28
CA GLU A 257 -21.57 31.07 10.27
C GLU A 257 -21.57 31.69 8.86
N LYS A 258 -20.95 31.04 7.91
CA LYS A 258 -20.76 31.54 6.54
C LYS A 258 -21.41 30.63 5.51
N VAL A 259 -22.72 30.55 5.56
CA VAL A 259 -23.48 29.91 4.48
C VAL A 259 -24.08 31.01 3.61
N PRO A 260 -23.92 31.00 2.29
CA PRO A 260 -24.64 31.90 1.42
C PRO A 260 -26.15 31.68 1.66
N LEU A 261 -26.84 32.77 2.00
CA LEU A 261 -28.27 32.71 2.19
C LEU A 261 -28.94 32.61 0.83
N TYR A 262 -29.78 31.63 0.70
CA TYR A 262 -30.67 31.45 -0.43
C TYR A 262 -32.10 31.78 -0.03
N VAL A 263 -32.86 32.28 -0.98
CA VAL A 263 -34.28 32.47 -0.84
C VAL A 263 -34.98 31.39 -1.62
N ASP A 264 -35.81 30.60 -0.93
CA ASP A 264 -36.70 29.65 -1.57
C ASP A 264 -38.04 30.33 -1.80
N ALA A 265 -38.35 30.67 -3.06
CA ALA A 265 -39.59 31.30 -3.46
C ALA A 265 -40.52 30.27 -4.10
N ALA A 266 -41.82 30.36 -3.77
CA ALA A 266 -42.86 29.60 -4.43
C ALA A 266 -43.39 30.40 -5.61
N LEU A 267 -43.27 29.87 -6.83
CA LEU A 267 -43.80 30.41 -8.07
C LEU A 267 -45.12 29.72 -8.40
N ASP A 268 -46.11 30.49 -8.74
CA ASP A 268 -47.38 29.96 -9.20
C ASP A 268 -47.22 29.31 -10.59
N ASN A 269 -47.99 28.24 -10.86
CA ASN A 269 -47.92 27.52 -12.14
C ASN A 269 -48.13 28.40 -13.37
N GLN A 270 -48.89 29.50 -13.23
CA GLN A 270 -49.16 30.45 -14.31
C GLN A 270 -47.91 31.30 -14.67
N ASP A 271 -47.01 31.53 -13.72
CA ASP A 271 -45.90 32.46 -13.86
C ASP A 271 -44.60 31.77 -14.24
N VAL A 272 -44.49 30.44 -14.03
CA VAL A 272 -43.23 29.70 -14.24
C VAL A 272 -42.68 29.82 -15.66
N GLY A 273 -43.57 29.93 -16.68
CA GLY A 273 -43.15 30.06 -18.09
C GLY A 273 -42.41 31.35 -18.41
N PHE A 274 -42.52 32.36 -17.57
CA PHE A 274 -41.87 33.67 -17.75
C PHE A 274 -40.60 33.81 -16.90
N VAL A 275 -40.37 32.94 -15.98
CA VAL A 275 -39.17 32.99 -15.09
C VAL A 275 -38.06 32.14 -15.66
N LYS A 276 -36.83 32.70 -15.71
CA LYS A 276 -35.63 32.04 -16.21
C LYS A 276 -34.48 32.25 -15.25
N PRO A 277 -33.56 31.28 -15.16
CA PRO A 277 -32.30 31.48 -14.43
C PRO A 277 -31.55 32.72 -14.94
N GLY A 278 -30.95 33.47 -14.01
CA GLY A 278 -30.23 34.72 -14.32
C GLY A 278 -31.09 35.99 -14.21
N GLN A 279 -32.40 35.91 -14.05
CA GLN A 279 -33.27 37.09 -13.87
C GLN A 279 -33.04 37.74 -12.51
N ARG A 280 -33.10 39.08 -12.49
CA ARG A 280 -32.97 39.90 -11.28
C ARG A 280 -34.23 39.78 -10.43
N VAL A 281 -34.01 39.68 -9.13
CA VAL A 281 -35.08 39.54 -8.13
C VAL A 281 -34.90 40.61 -7.06
N VAL A 282 -36.04 41.27 -6.73
CA VAL A 282 -36.12 42.13 -5.56
C VAL A 282 -36.75 41.35 -4.42
N VAL A 283 -35.99 41.18 -3.32
CA VAL A 283 -36.43 40.42 -2.15
C VAL A 283 -36.76 41.37 -1.01
N LYS A 284 -38.02 41.32 -0.57
CA LYS A 284 -38.55 42.08 0.57
C LYS A 284 -38.71 41.13 1.75
N VAL A 285 -38.14 41.49 2.90
CA VAL A 285 -38.25 40.68 4.12
C VAL A 285 -39.42 41.15 4.96
N ALA A 286 -40.37 40.27 5.26
CA ALA A 286 -41.61 40.65 5.96
C ALA A 286 -41.35 41.28 7.35
N THR A 287 -40.30 40.89 8.03
CA THR A 287 -39.94 41.40 9.36
C THR A 287 -39.40 42.83 9.31
N TYR A 288 -38.97 43.30 8.14
CA TYR A 288 -38.39 44.64 7.95
C TYR A 288 -39.18 45.44 6.92
N PRO A 289 -39.99 46.47 7.31
CA PRO A 289 -40.73 47.29 6.36
C PRO A 289 -39.87 47.92 5.30
N PHE A 290 -40.10 47.61 4.02
CA PHE A 290 -39.22 47.95 2.90
C PHE A 290 -39.13 49.48 2.67
N GLN A 291 -40.15 50.25 3.08
CA GLN A 291 -40.13 51.72 3.02
C GLN A 291 -39.01 52.33 3.89
N ARG A 292 -38.71 51.67 5.01
CA ARG A 292 -37.70 52.16 5.98
C ARG A 292 -36.35 51.49 5.80
N TYR A 293 -36.36 50.18 5.51
CA TYR A 293 -35.16 49.33 5.48
C TYR A 293 -34.72 48.96 4.05
N GLY A 294 -35.58 49.24 3.00
CA GLY A 294 -35.25 48.92 1.62
C GLY A 294 -35.50 47.45 1.25
N TYR A 295 -34.86 47.00 0.21
CA TYR A 295 -34.99 45.64 -0.32
C TYR A 295 -33.62 45.04 -0.59
N LEU A 296 -33.56 43.71 -0.69
CA LEU A 296 -32.36 42.99 -1.10
C LEU A 296 -32.44 42.68 -2.60
N GLU A 297 -31.30 42.60 -3.25
CA GLU A 297 -31.22 42.15 -4.62
C GLU A 297 -30.70 40.73 -4.69
N GLY A 298 -31.23 39.98 -5.61
CA GLY A 298 -30.83 38.62 -5.88
C GLY A 298 -30.98 38.25 -7.34
N THR A 299 -30.55 37.06 -7.66
CA THR A 299 -30.66 36.49 -9.01
C THR A 299 -31.27 35.11 -8.92
N VAL A 300 -32.17 34.75 -9.81
CA VAL A 300 -32.69 33.40 -9.93
C VAL A 300 -31.57 32.47 -10.30
N GLU A 301 -31.21 31.54 -9.41
CA GLU A 301 -30.16 30.56 -9.65
C GLU A 301 -30.72 29.31 -10.36
N ASN A 302 -31.84 28.80 -9.85
CA ASN A 302 -32.46 27.61 -10.40
C ASN A 302 -33.97 27.61 -10.13
N ILE A 303 -34.71 26.90 -10.98
CA ILE A 303 -36.15 26.65 -10.86
C ILE A 303 -36.35 25.16 -10.85
N SER A 304 -37.22 24.64 -9.97
CA SER A 304 -37.58 23.23 -9.93
C SER A 304 -38.09 22.77 -11.30
N PRO A 305 -37.60 21.64 -11.83
CA PRO A 305 -38.06 21.11 -13.12
C PRO A 305 -39.49 20.56 -13.06
N ASP A 306 -40.05 20.34 -11.87
CA ASP A 306 -41.39 19.81 -11.65
C ASP A 306 -42.12 20.59 -10.57
N ALA A 307 -43.47 20.60 -10.66
CA ALA A 307 -44.34 21.22 -9.71
C ALA A 307 -44.53 20.38 -8.45
N ILE A 308 -44.60 21.04 -7.32
CA ILE A 308 -44.82 20.43 -6.00
C ILE A 308 -46.21 20.87 -5.51
N GLN A 309 -46.95 19.93 -4.94
CA GLN A 309 -48.25 20.23 -4.31
C GLN A 309 -48.01 20.99 -3.00
N ASP A 310 -48.51 22.21 -2.90
CA ASP A 310 -48.58 22.99 -1.66
C ASP A 310 -50.02 23.00 -1.14
N ASP A 311 -50.15 22.78 0.18
CA ASP A 311 -51.50 22.63 0.81
C ASP A 311 -52.37 23.91 0.71
N LYS A 312 -51.75 25.09 0.50
CA LYS A 312 -52.43 26.38 0.47
C LYS A 312 -52.53 27.01 -0.91
N LYS A 313 -51.54 26.74 -1.78
CA LYS A 313 -51.38 27.40 -3.08
C LYS A 313 -51.59 26.47 -4.27
N GLY A 314 -51.83 25.17 -4.05
CA GLY A 314 -51.94 24.20 -5.12
C GLY A 314 -50.58 23.82 -5.72
N LEU A 315 -50.50 23.69 -7.05
CA LEU A 315 -49.23 23.34 -7.74
C LEU A 315 -48.35 24.56 -7.84
N ILE A 316 -47.17 24.47 -7.23
CA ILE A 316 -46.15 25.51 -7.22
C ILE A 316 -44.79 24.96 -7.73
N TYR A 317 -44.01 25.84 -8.32
CA TYR A 317 -42.58 25.58 -8.64
C TYR A 317 -41.69 26.26 -7.62
N LYS A 318 -40.65 25.58 -7.14
CA LYS A 318 -39.67 26.18 -6.24
C LYS A 318 -38.59 26.91 -7.05
N ALA A 319 -38.44 28.20 -6.82
CA ALA A 319 -37.30 28.95 -7.35
C ALA A 319 -36.29 29.24 -6.26
N LYS A 320 -35.04 28.87 -6.52
CA LYS A 320 -33.92 29.19 -5.66
C LYS A 320 -33.26 30.47 -6.11
N ILE A 321 -33.24 31.47 -5.24
CA ILE A 321 -32.71 32.81 -5.54
C ILE A 321 -31.47 33.03 -4.69
N LYS A 322 -30.36 33.31 -5.35
CA LYS A 322 -29.11 33.69 -4.71
C LYS A 322 -29.14 35.17 -4.39
N LEU A 323 -28.95 35.55 -3.14
CA LEU A 323 -28.81 36.94 -2.75
C LEU A 323 -27.45 37.48 -3.22
N ASN A 324 -27.45 38.65 -3.81
CA ASN A 324 -26.22 39.33 -4.18
C ASN A 324 -25.61 40.00 -2.94
N ASP A 325 -24.29 39.72 -2.70
CA ASP A 325 -23.54 40.31 -1.57
C ASP A 325 -23.32 41.81 -1.71
N ASP A 326 -23.89 42.43 -2.74
CA ASP A 326 -23.61 43.80 -3.10
C ASP A 326 -24.24 44.77 -2.09
N LYS A 327 -23.37 45.53 -1.48
CA LYS A 327 -23.56 46.54 -0.42
C LYS A 327 -24.39 47.75 -0.88
N SER A 328 -25.23 47.64 -1.90
CA SER A 328 -25.85 48.78 -2.60
C SER A 328 -27.10 49.31 -1.93
N SER A 329 -27.54 48.80 -0.83
CA SER A 329 -28.63 49.40 -0.08
C SER A 329 -28.15 49.94 1.26
N LYS A 330 -28.78 51.00 1.76
CA LYS A 330 -28.55 51.67 3.05
C LYS A 330 -28.57 50.76 4.30
N GLN A 331 -28.20 49.46 4.15
CA GLN A 331 -28.63 48.34 4.96
C GLN A 331 -27.53 47.53 5.62
N ASN A 332 -26.42 48.14 5.96
CA ASN A 332 -25.46 47.49 6.88
C ASN A 332 -26.06 47.06 8.26
N GLN A 333 -27.40 47.10 8.40
CA GLN A 333 -28.09 46.80 9.65
C GLN A 333 -29.12 45.64 9.59
N LEU A 334 -29.35 45.00 8.43
CA LEU A 334 -30.29 43.88 8.33
C LEU A 334 -29.59 42.60 8.71
N LYS A 335 -29.85 42.09 9.90
CA LYS A 335 -29.40 40.76 10.32
C LYS A 335 -30.40 39.75 9.80
N LEU A 336 -30.11 39.15 8.64
CA LEU A 336 -30.90 38.08 8.06
C LEU A 336 -30.67 36.79 8.83
N LEU A 337 -31.75 36.11 9.17
CA LEU A 337 -31.72 34.80 9.82
C LEU A 337 -32.44 33.79 8.93
N PRO A 338 -31.95 32.55 8.84
CA PRO A 338 -32.67 31.45 8.17
C PRO A 338 -34.09 31.29 8.75
N GLY A 339 -35.08 31.05 7.86
CA GLY A 339 -36.46 30.88 8.29
C GLY A 339 -37.29 32.17 8.31
N MET A 340 -36.74 33.33 7.95
CA MET A 340 -37.50 34.56 7.79
C MET A 340 -38.44 34.48 6.60
N SER A 341 -39.67 34.99 6.77
CA SER A 341 -40.66 35.09 5.69
C SER A 341 -40.29 36.25 4.76
N ILE A 342 -40.32 35.97 3.44
CA ILE A 342 -39.93 36.90 2.40
C ILE A 342 -40.97 37.00 1.27
N SER A 343 -40.93 38.08 0.54
CA SER A 343 -41.61 38.23 -0.75
C SER A 343 -40.59 38.54 -1.84
N ALA A 344 -40.57 37.74 -2.90
CA ALA A 344 -39.64 37.86 -4.02
C ALA A 344 -40.40 38.38 -5.26
N GLU A 345 -39.94 39.50 -5.79
CA GLU A 345 -40.47 40.10 -7.03
C GLU A 345 -39.46 39.85 -8.15
N ILE A 346 -39.80 39.02 -9.12
CA ILE A 346 -38.93 38.59 -10.21
C ILE A 346 -39.24 39.50 -11.44
N THR A 347 -38.18 40.11 -12.00
CA THR A 347 -38.33 40.91 -13.21
C THR A 347 -38.33 39.97 -14.43
N THR A 348 -39.49 39.76 -15.03
CA THR A 348 -39.69 38.80 -16.14
C THR A 348 -39.49 39.43 -17.52
N GLY A 349 -39.55 40.76 -17.66
CA GLY A 349 -39.34 41.45 -18.92
C GLY A 349 -39.70 42.92 -18.86
N GLN A 350 -39.36 43.66 -19.93
CA GLN A 350 -39.82 45.02 -20.16
C GLN A 350 -40.73 45.04 -21.37
N ARG A 351 -41.95 45.54 -21.19
CA ARG A 351 -42.87 45.81 -22.32
C ARG A 351 -42.90 47.31 -22.63
N ARG A 352 -43.01 47.64 -23.91
CA ARG A 352 -43.21 49.04 -24.32
C ARG A 352 -44.58 49.52 -23.92
N ILE A 353 -44.72 50.70 -23.40
CA ILE A 353 -46.03 51.25 -22.93
C ILE A 353 -47.10 51.20 -24.04
N ILE A 354 -46.68 51.40 -25.31
CA ILE A 354 -47.59 51.33 -26.47
C ILE A 354 -48.19 49.95 -26.72
N GLU A 355 -47.42 48.85 -26.39
CA GLU A 355 -47.92 47.46 -26.51
C GLU A 355 -49.08 47.19 -25.53
N PHE A 356 -49.04 47.84 -24.36
CA PHE A 356 -50.13 47.70 -23.37
C PHE A 356 -51.45 48.24 -23.89
N PHE A 357 -51.47 49.29 -24.76
CA PHE A 357 -52.66 49.85 -25.38
C PHE A 357 -53.07 49.10 -26.66
N LEU A 358 -52.12 48.54 -27.40
CA LEU A 358 -52.35 47.88 -28.66
C LEU A 358 -52.75 46.39 -28.52
N ASP A 359 -52.21 45.67 -27.48
CA ASP A 359 -52.46 44.23 -27.25
C ASP A 359 -53.98 43.88 -27.18
N PRO A 360 -54.86 44.65 -26.48
CA PRO A 360 -56.31 44.36 -26.47
C PRO A 360 -56.98 44.55 -27.84
N LEU A 361 -56.47 45.44 -28.69
CA LEU A 361 -56.96 45.65 -30.04
C LEU A 361 -56.49 44.56 -30.99
N MET A 362 -55.21 44.16 -30.90
CA MET A 362 -54.65 43.11 -31.75
C MET A 362 -55.23 41.72 -31.43
N THR A 363 -55.50 41.39 -30.15
CA THR A 363 -56.15 40.15 -29.76
C THR A 363 -57.58 40.06 -30.30
N LYS A 364 -58.35 41.13 -30.27
CA LYS A 364 -59.73 41.16 -30.86
C LYS A 364 -59.71 41.08 -32.40
N ILE A 365 -58.71 41.60 -33.08
CA ILE A 365 -58.55 41.48 -34.52
C ILE A 365 -58.17 40.02 -34.88
N ASP A 366 -57.25 39.40 -34.14
CA ASP A 366 -56.86 38.01 -34.36
C ASP A 366 -57.97 37.01 -34.05
N GLU A 367 -58.81 37.25 -33.04
CA GLU A 367 -60.00 36.45 -32.75
C GLU A 367 -61.06 36.58 -33.83
N SER A 368 -61.25 37.82 -34.34
CA SER A 368 -62.23 38.04 -35.41
C SER A 368 -61.85 37.49 -36.80
N LEU A 369 -60.53 37.32 -37.03
CA LEU A 369 -59.99 36.70 -38.26
C LEU A 369 -59.92 35.16 -38.18
N LYS A 370 -60.04 34.54 -37.00
CA LYS A 370 -60.00 33.10 -36.75
C LYS A 370 -61.39 32.47 -36.62
N VAL A 371 -62.51 33.19 -36.95
CA VAL A 371 -63.85 32.60 -37.01
C VAL A 371 -63.95 31.74 -38.26
N ARG A 372 -63.72 30.46 -38.01
CA ARG A 372 -64.29 29.38 -38.85
C ARG A 372 -64.75 28.26 -37.94
#